data_af63318c83b7e9d760f0349c4c12c545
#
_entry.id   af63318c83b7e9d760f0349c4c12c545
#
_cell.length_a   1.000
_cell.length_b   1.000
_cell.length_c   1.000
_cell.angle_alpha   90.00
_cell.angle_beta   90.00
_cell.angle_gamma   90.00
#
_symmetry.space_group_name_H-M   'P 1'
#
loop_
_entity.id
_entity.type
_entity.pdbx_description
1 polymer ?
#
loop_
_entity_poly.entity_id
_entity_poly.type
_entity_poly.pdbx_seq_one_letter_code
_entity_poly.pdbx_strand_id
1 'polypeptide(L)'
;MSDKKILGFIGTGVMGSSMAGHLLSAGYEVHVYNRTKAKADKLVEKGAVWEDSPAAVAQKCDFVFTIVGFPKDVESVYLGKDGLVNNAKEGAVLVDMTTSSPKLARKIWKSAQEKGVSVLDAPVTGGDKGARDATLTIFVGGTEEDFTNTLPYFEVMGRTIRRMGEAGDGQNAKLANQIVIAGTMTGMCEALAFAKIFRNSATSS
;
A
#
# COMPACT_ATOMS: atom_id res chain seq x y z
N MET A 1 26.40 -15.98 1.21
CA MET A 1 24.97 -16.06 1.53
C MET A 1 24.48 -14.64 1.50
N SER A 2 23.61 -14.26 0.58
CA SER A 2 22.99 -12.92 0.58
C SER A 2 22.20 -12.81 1.89
N ASP A 3 22.50 -11.79 2.72
CA ASP A 3 21.72 -11.52 3.93
C ASP A 3 20.25 -11.36 3.53
N LYS A 4 19.41 -12.25 4.05
CA LYS A 4 17.99 -12.29 3.72
C LYS A 4 17.34 -11.05 4.33
N LYS A 5 16.80 -10.16 3.48
CA LYS A 5 16.16 -8.92 3.92
C LYS A 5 14.94 -9.21 4.78
N ILE A 6 14.78 -8.47 5.86
CA ILE A 6 13.62 -8.53 6.76
C ILE A 6 12.60 -7.50 6.29
N LEU A 7 11.36 -7.94 6.12
CA LEU A 7 10.27 -7.10 5.64
C LEU A 7 9.34 -6.71 6.80
N GLY A 8 8.89 -5.47 6.80
CA GLY A 8 7.83 -4.97 7.68
C GLY A 8 6.53 -4.80 6.91
N PHE A 9 5.40 -5.05 7.55
CA PHE A 9 4.10 -4.77 6.98
C PHE A 9 3.17 -4.11 8.02
N ILE A 10 2.75 -2.87 7.75
CA ILE A 10 1.87 -2.09 8.63
C ILE A 10 0.49 -1.95 8.00
N GLY A 11 -0.53 -2.36 8.75
CA GLY A 11 -1.90 -2.34 8.28
C GLY A 11 -2.33 -3.70 7.73
N THR A 12 -2.79 -4.59 8.61
CA THR A 12 -3.27 -5.94 8.30
C THR A 12 -4.80 -5.99 8.14
N GLY A 13 -5.36 -4.98 7.46
CA GLY A 13 -6.77 -4.95 7.06
C GLY A 13 -7.05 -5.90 5.89
N VAL A 14 -8.20 -5.69 5.21
CA VAL A 14 -8.67 -6.55 4.10
C VAL A 14 -7.60 -6.73 3.02
N MET A 15 -6.97 -5.65 2.58
CA MET A 15 -5.92 -5.69 1.56
C MET A 15 -4.58 -6.17 2.14
N GLY A 16 -4.12 -5.51 3.21
CA GLY A 16 -2.79 -5.75 3.77
C GLY A 16 -2.58 -7.15 4.31
N SER A 17 -3.61 -7.79 4.84
CA SER A 17 -3.55 -9.19 5.29
C SER A 17 -3.21 -10.14 4.14
N SER A 18 -3.79 -9.94 2.95
CA SER A 18 -3.49 -10.74 1.77
C SER A 18 -2.07 -10.45 1.25
N MET A 19 -1.71 -9.17 1.15
CA MET A 19 -0.40 -8.73 0.65
C MET A 19 0.74 -9.23 1.53
N ALA A 20 0.66 -9.06 2.85
CA ALA A 20 1.63 -9.60 3.80
C ALA A 20 1.68 -11.14 3.76
N GLY A 21 0.53 -11.79 3.58
CA GLY A 21 0.43 -13.23 3.42
C GLY A 21 1.17 -13.77 2.19
N HIS A 22 1.16 -13.04 1.08
CA HIS A 22 1.94 -13.41 -0.11
C HIS A 22 3.45 -13.32 0.15
N LEU A 23 3.91 -12.27 0.84
CA LEU A 23 5.33 -12.13 1.21
C LEU A 23 5.78 -13.28 2.11
N LEU A 24 4.98 -13.66 3.11
CA LEU A 24 5.23 -14.84 3.95
C LEU A 24 5.30 -16.13 3.12
N SER A 25 4.34 -16.33 2.21
CA SER A 25 4.26 -17.51 1.35
C SER A 25 5.44 -17.60 0.38
N ALA A 26 6.02 -16.47 -0.02
CA ALA A 26 7.24 -16.39 -0.80
C ALA A 26 8.52 -16.68 0.03
N GLY A 27 8.37 -16.94 1.34
CA GLY A 27 9.46 -17.33 2.23
C GLY A 27 10.25 -16.16 2.82
N TYR A 28 9.72 -14.94 2.80
CA TYR A 28 10.32 -13.80 3.50
C TYR A 28 10.00 -13.83 4.98
N GLU A 29 10.91 -13.31 5.81
CA GLU A 29 10.62 -12.97 7.20
C GLU A 29 9.83 -11.66 7.21
N VAL A 30 8.62 -11.68 7.81
CA VAL A 30 7.69 -10.54 7.79
C VAL A 30 7.30 -10.17 9.20
N HIS A 31 7.67 -8.96 9.62
CA HIS A 31 7.23 -8.33 10.86
C HIS A 31 5.97 -7.52 10.61
N VAL A 32 4.95 -7.68 11.45
CA VAL A 32 3.65 -7.05 11.23
C VAL A 32 3.24 -6.18 12.40
N TYR A 33 2.62 -5.05 12.07
CA TYR A 33 1.93 -4.21 13.03
C TYR A 33 0.55 -3.78 12.51
N ASN A 34 -0.42 -3.73 13.39
CA ASN A 34 -1.72 -3.14 13.12
C ASN A 34 -2.31 -2.52 14.40
N ARG A 35 -2.99 -1.39 14.29
CA ARG A 35 -3.64 -0.71 15.43
C ARG A 35 -4.55 -1.64 16.25
N THR A 36 -5.23 -2.59 15.59
CA THR A 36 -6.01 -3.65 16.23
C THR A 36 -5.30 -4.98 16.06
N LYS A 37 -4.63 -5.46 17.11
CA LYS A 37 -3.78 -6.66 17.10
C LYS A 37 -4.47 -7.89 16.50
N ALA A 38 -5.72 -8.14 16.89
CA ALA A 38 -6.50 -9.30 16.43
C ALA A 38 -6.62 -9.41 14.89
N LYS A 39 -6.43 -8.30 14.14
CA LYS A 39 -6.39 -8.36 12.68
C LYS A 39 -5.10 -8.95 12.12
N ALA A 40 -4.07 -9.10 12.93
CA ALA A 40 -2.81 -9.72 12.55
C ALA A 40 -2.71 -11.21 12.96
N ASP A 41 -3.60 -11.71 13.81
CA ASP A 41 -3.49 -13.06 14.40
C ASP A 41 -3.30 -14.15 13.35
N LYS A 42 -4.07 -14.13 12.28
CA LYS A 42 -3.93 -15.09 11.17
C LYS A 42 -2.59 -15.04 10.44
N LEU A 43 -1.93 -13.88 10.41
CA LEU A 43 -0.60 -13.75 9.84
C LEU A 43 0.45 -14.27 10.81
N VAL A 44 0.28 -14.01 12.10
CA VAL A 44 1.16 -14.51 13.16
C VAL A 44 1.09 -16.05 13.22
N GLU A 45 -0.11 -16.65 13.13
CA GLU A 45 -0.30 -18.09 13.01
C GLU A 45 0.41 -18.70 11.79
N LYS A 46 0.61 -17.91 10.73
CA LYS A 46 1.35 -18.29 9.52
C LYS A 46 2.85 -18.00 9.60
N GLY A 47 3.35 -17.51 10.72
CA GLY A 47 4.77 -17.26 10.95
C GLY A 47 5.21 -15.81 10.84
N ALA A 48 4.30 -14.83 10.75
CA ALA A 48 4.66 -13.42 10.87
C ALA A 48 5.07 -13.08 12.32
N VAL A 49 6.01 -12.18 12.47
CA VAL A 49 6.44 -11.66 13.77
C VAL A 49 5.60 -10.44 14.13
N TRP A 50 4.91 -10.48 15.25
CA TRP A 50 4.18 -9.32 15.75
C TRP A 50 5.12 -8.27 16.34
N GLU A 51 4.85 -7.00 16.05
CA GLU A 51 5.52 -5.85 16.65
C GLU A 51 4.50 -4.91 17.32
N ASP A 52 4.91 -4.25 18.41
CA ASP A 52 3.98 -3.45 19.23
C ASP A 52 3.82 -2.00 18.75
N SER A 53 4.62 -1.57 17.78
CA SER A 53 4.55 -0.21 17.23
C SER A 53 5.12 -0.12 15.80
N PRO A 54 4.80 0.94 15.04
CA PRO A 54 5.49 1.24 13.78
C PRO A 54 7.00 1.42 13.97
N ALA A 55 7.43 2.03 15.07
CA ALA A 55 8.84 2.21 15.41
C ALA A 55 9.56 0.87 15.55
N ALA A 56 8.96 -0.11 16.22
CA ALA A 56 9.53 -1.44 16.40
C ALA A 56 9.71 -2.17 15.06
N VAL A 57 8.74 -2.04 14.13
CA VAL A 57 8.87 -2.54 12.76
C VAL A 57 10.03 -1.84 12.04
N ALA A 58 10.08 -0.51 12.09
CA ALA A 58 11.09 0.28 11.39
C ALA A 58 12.54 -0.04 11.84
N GLN A 59 12.74 -0.27 13.13
CA GLN A 59 14.05 -0.59 13.71
C GLN A 59 14.58 -1.96 13.28
N LYS A 60 13.71 -2.89 12.90
CA LYS A 60 14.08 -4.28 12.59
C LYS A 60 14.13 -4.58 11.10
N CYS A 61 13.34 -3.89 10.29
CA CYS A 61 13.11 -4.22 8.89
C CYS A 61 13.96 -3.39 7.93
N ASP A 62 14.31 -3.97 6.80
CA ASP A 62 15.03 -3.31 5.71
C ASP A 62 14.06 -2.65 4.73
N PHE A 63 12.89 -3.26 4.52
CA PHE A 63 11.79 -2.72 3.73
C PHE A 63 10.52 -2.74 4.57
N VAL A 64 9.78 -1.63 4.60
CA VAL A 64 8.52 -1.54 5.35
C VAL A 64 7.39 -1.12 4.43
N PHE A 65 6.44 -2.00 4.20
CA PHE A 65 5.22 -1.75 3.43
C PHE A 65 4.10 -1.30 4.35
N THR A 66 3.31 -0.33 3.89
CA THR A 66 2.22 0.25 4.67
C THR A 66 0.96 0.35 3.83
N ILE A 67 -0.17 -0.12 4.35
CA ILE A 67 -1.49 0.13 3.77
C ILE A 67 -2.51 0.38 4.88
N VAL A 68 -2.88 1.63 5.07
CA VAL A 68 -3.76 2.08 6.16
C VAL A 68 -5.01 2.79 5.63
N GLY A 69 -5.85 3.34 6.51
CA GLY A 69 -7.19 3.81 6.13
C GLY A 69 -7.22 5.16 5.39
N PHE A 70 -6.56 6.17 5.95
CA PHE A 70 -6.72 7.57 5.52
C PHE A 70 -5.38 8.31 5.53
N PRO A 71 -5.28 9.47 4.82
CA PRO A 71 -4.07 10.28 4.82
C PRO A 71 -3.55 10.64 6.21
N LYS A 72 -4.44 10.92 7.17
CA LYS A 72 -4.07 11.19 8.57
C LYS A 72 -3.41 9.98 9.26
N ASP A 73 -3.84 8.77 8.92
CA ASP A 73 -3.24 7.55 9.46
C ASP A 73 -1.84 7.36 8.85
N VAL A 74 -1.67 7.63 7.54
CA VAL A 74 -0.36 7.64 6.88
C VAL A 74 0.57 8.66 7.54
N GLU A 75 0.11 9.91 7.73
CA GLU A 75 0.92 10.94 8.38
C GLU A 75 1.36 10.53 9.79
N SER A 76 0.45 9.96 10.57
CA SER A 76 0.75 9.46 11.93
C SER A 76 1.77 8.32 11.92
N VAL A 77 1.61 7.34 11.02
CA VAL A 77 2.50 6.17 10.90
C VAL A 77 3.89 6.57 10.42
N TYR A 78 4.00 7.53 9.51
CA TYR A 78 5.29 7.94 8.97
C TYR A 78 5.99 9.04 9.78
N LEU A 79 5.26 10.08 10.18
CA LEU A 79 5.81 11.31 10.75
C LEU A 79 5.50 11.49 12.24
N GLY A 80 4.73 10.60 12.85
CA GLY A 80 4.45 10.62 14.28
C GLY A 80 5.70 10.40 15.12
N LYS A 81 5.60 10.61 16.45
CA LYS A 81 6.72 10.44 17.39
C LYS A 81 7.33 9.03 17.29
N ASP A 82 6.47 8.01 17.23
CA ASP A 82 6.87 6.60 17.06
C ASP A 82 6.71 6.16 15.60
N GLY A 83 6.86 7.13 14.67
CA GLY A 83 6.68 6.93 13.24
C GLY A 83 7.91 6.32 12.57
N LEU A 84 7.68 5.83 11.35
CA LEU A 84 8.68 5.09 10.57
C LEU A 84 9.93 5.93 10.27
N VAL A 85 9.75 7.17 9.81
CA VAL A 85 10.87 8.02 9.35
C VAL A 85 11.89 8.31 10.46
N ASN A 86 11.44 8.46 11.71
CA ASN A 86 12.32 8.76 12.83
C ASN A 86 13.00 7.51 13.41
N ASN A 87 12.52 6.31 13.07
CA ASN A 87 12.94 5.06 13.71
C ASN A 87 13.49 4.03 12.72
N ALA A 88 13.44 4.31 11.41
CA ALA A 88 13.96 3.41 10.39
C ALA A 88 15.49 3.32 10.46
N LYS A 89 16.02 2.16 10.10
CA LYS A 89 17.46 1.98 9.90
C LYS A 89 17.95 2.88 8.76
N GLU A 90 19.19 3.31 8.83
CA GLU A 90 19.87 3.90 7.68
C GLU A 90 19.83 2.96 6.47
N GLY A 91 19.48 3.47 5.30
CA GLY A 91 19.33 2.69 4.07
C GLY A 91 18.06 1.84 4.00
N ALA A 92 17.14 1.93 4.97
CA ALA A 92 15.84 1.28 4.86
C ALA A 92 14.96 1.94 3.78
N VAL A 93 14.08 1.14 3.18
CA VAL A 93 13.10 1.61 2.19
C VAL A 93 11.68 1.49 2.77
N LEU A 94 10.99 2.61 2.86
CA LEU A 94 9.61 2.70 3.32
C LEU A 94 8.67 2.83 2.12
N VAL A 95 7.60 2.05 2.06
CA VAL A 95 6.71 1.95 0.90
C VAL A 95 5.27 2.19 1.34
N ASP A 96 4.71 3.35 0.98
CA ASP A 96 3.29 3.65 1.24
C ASP A 96 2.41 3.16 0.09
N MET A 97 1.70 2.06 0.32
CA MET A 97 0.74 1.48 -0.64
C MET A 97 -0.69 2.00 -0.42
N THR A 98 -0.87 2.92 0.50
CA THR A 98 -2.17 3.57 0.76
C THR A 98 -2.51 4.56 -0.36
N THR A 99 -3.77 4.59 -0.79
CA THR A 99 -4.27 5.72 -1.58
C THR A 99 -4.37 6.95 -0.68
N SER A 100 -3.52 7.93 -0.92
CA SER A 100 -3.34 9.10 -0.07
C SER A 100 -3.18 10.38 -0.91
N SER A 101 -2.44 11.36 -0.42
CA SER A 101 -2.25 12.65 -1.07
C SER A 101 -0.84 12.77 -1.67
N PRO A 102 -0.69 13.22 -2.93
CA PRO A 102 0.61 13.50 -3.51
C PRO A 102 1.44 14.51 -2.70
N LYS A 103 0.76 15.48 -2.07
CA LYS A 103 1.40 16.45 -1.18
C LYS A 103 1.97 15.80 0.06
N LEU A 104 1.23 14.86 0.67
CA LEU A 104 1.70 14.12 1.84
C LEU A 104 2.86 13.20 1.47
N ALA A 105 2.78 12.48 0.35
CA ALA A 105 3.87 11.64 -0.13
C ALA A 105 5.19 12.43 -0.29
N ARG A 106 5.14 13.61 -0.92
CA ARG A 106 6.30 14.50 -1.03
C ARG A 106 6.80 15.02 0.32
N LYS A 107 5.90 15.32 1.27
CA LYS A 107 6.27 15.73 2.63
C LYS A 107 7.03 14.62 3.36
N ILE A 108 6.53 13.39 3.28
CA ILE A 108 7.16 12.21 3.89
C ILE A 108 8.54 11.96 3.25
N TRP A 109 8.61 11.96 1.92
CA TRP A 109 9.86 11.77 1.18
C TRP A 109 10.92 12.78 1.63
N LYS A 110 10.56 14.08 1.68
CA LYS A 110 11.49 15.14 2.12
C LYS A 110 12.01 14.90 3.54
N SER A 111 11.12 14.56 4.48
CA SER A 111 11.49 14.25 5.86
C SER A 111 12.42 13.03 5.96
N ALA A 112 12.22 12.03 5.12
CA ALA A 112 13.01 10.80 5.12
C ALA A 112 14.42 11.02 4.55
N GLN A 113 14.54 11.87 3.52
CA GLN A 113 15.85 12.25 2.95
C GLN A 113 16.80 12.86 4.00
N GLU A 114 16.27 13.66 4.94
CA GLU A 114 17.03 14.23 6.04
C GLU A 114 17.57 13.19 7.03
N LYS A 115 17.07 11.94 6.95
CA LYS A 115 17.43 10.80 7.79
C LYS A 115 18.18 9.68 7.06
N GLY A 116 18.49 9.86 5.78
CA GLY A 116 19.10 8.80 4.97
C GLY A 116 18.18 7.59 4.74
N VAL A 117 16.86 7.80 4.73
CA VAL A 117 15.85 6.78 4.53
C VAL A 117 15.15 6.99 3.20
N SER A 118 15.00 5.93 2.42
CA SER A 118 14.29 5.95 1.15
C SER A 118 12.77 5.81 1.34
N VAL A 119 11.99 6.48 0.50
CA VAL A 119 10.52 6.39 0.52
C VAL A 119 9.96 6.28 -0.89
N LEU A 120 9.06 5.32 -1.09
CA LEU A 120 8.22 5.19 -2.28
C LEU A 120 6.75 5.39 -1.92
N ASP A 121 6.00 6.13 -2.74
CA ASP A 121 4.55 6.08 -2.74
C ASP A 121 4.08 5.10 -3.82
N ALA A 122 3.40 4.05 -3.41
CA ALA A 122 3.07 2.92 -4.25
C ALA A 122 1.59 2.49 -4.16
N PRO A 123 0.62 3.42 -4.33
CA PRO A 123 -0.79 3.09 -4.26
C PRO A 123 -1.20 2.03 -5.29
N VAL A 124 -2.21 1.24 -4.92
CA VAL A 124 -2.62 0.05 -5.67
C VAL A 124 -4.03 0.17 -6.23
N THR A 125 -4.31 -0.58 -7.28
CA THR A 125 -5.66 -0.83 -7.80
C THR A 125 -5.86 -2.31 -8.10
N GLY A 126 -7.12 -2.79 -8.00
CA GLY A 126 -7.49 -4.20 -8.12
C GLY A 126 -8.42 -4.67 -6.99
N GLY A 127 -8.61 -3.84 -5.97
CA GLY A 127 -9.48 -4.12 -4.82
C GLY A 127 -9.01 -5.31 -3.99
N ASP A 128 -9.88 -5.81 -3.14
CA ASP A 128 -9.64 -6.97 -2.28
C ASP A 128 -9.41 -8.25 -3.09
N LYS A 129 -10.07 -8.39 -4.23
CA LYS A 129 -9.85 -9.50 -5.16
C LYS A 129 -8.41 -9.48 -5.71
N GLY A 130 -7.96 -8.34 -6.21
CA GLY A 130 -6.58 -8.20 -6.69
C GLY A 130 -5.54 -8.46 -5.62
N ALA A 131 -5.80 -8.05 -4.38
CA ALA A 131 -4.91 -8.34 -3.25
C ALA A 131 -4.86 -9.85 -2.91
N ARG A 132 -6.01 -10.54 -2.91
CA ARG A 132 -6.05 -11.99 -2.67
C ARG A 132 -5.34 -12.80 -3.76
N ASP A 133 -5.54 -12.39 -5.00
CA ASP A 133 -5.07 -13.13 -6.18
C ASP A 133 -3.65 -12.72 -6.60
N ALA A 134 -2.96 -11.83 -5.85
CA ALA A 134 -1.65 -11.23 -6.17
C ALA A 134 -1.61 -10.58 -7.58
N THR A 135 -2.71 -9.96 -7.99
CA THR A 135 -2.88 -9.36 -9.33
C THR A 135 -3.04 -7.83 -9.29
N LEU A 136 -2.57 -7.20 -8.21
CA LEU A 136 -2.66 -5.75 -8.09
C LEU A 136 -1.91 -5.04 -9.21
N THR A 137 -2.42 -3.88 -9.61
CA THR A 137 -1.62 -2.89 -10.32
C THR A 137 -1.07 -1.92 -9.29
N ILE A 138 0.23 -1.65 -9.34
CA ILE A 138 0.98 -0.81 -8.39
C ILE A 138 1.58 0.37 -9.14
N PHE A 139 1.21 1.59 -8.74
CA PHE A 139 1.73 2.84 -9.31
C PHE A 139 2.81 3.39 -8.38
N VAL A 140 4.07 3.39 -8.81
CA VAL A 140 5.19 3.73 -7.92
C VAL A 140 5.75 5.11 -8.24
N GLY A 141 5.82 5.98 -7.22
CA GLY A 141 6.55 7.24 -7.25
C GLY A 141 7.77 7.17 -6.34
N GLY A 142 8.91 7.69 -6.82
CA GLY A 142 10.18 7.71 -6.12
C GLY A 142 11.37 7.45 -7.06
N THR A 143 12.58 7.26 -6.52
CA THR A 143 13.79 7.07 -7.33
C THR A 143 13.76 5.77 -8.12
N GLU A 144 14.50 5.71 -9.23
CA GLU A 144 14.67 4.47 -10.02
C GLU A 144 15.39 3.38 -9.24
N GLU A 145 16.36 3.77 -8.43
CA GLU A 145 17.14 2.85 -7.59
C GLU A 145 16.24 2.16 -6.54
N ASP A 146 15.47 2.95 -5.79
CA ASP A 146 14.56 2.41 -4.77
C ASP A 146 13.46 1.55 -5.40
N PHE A 147 12.93 1.96 -6.57
CA PHE A 147 11.99 1.17 -7.34
C PHE A 147 12.58 -0.19 -7.71
N THR A 148 13.78 -0.22 -8.29
CA THR A 148 14.47 -1.44 -8.72
C THR A 148 14.74 -2.37 -7.53
N ASN A 149 15.19 -1.82 -6.39
CA ASN A 149 15.46 -2.58 -5.17
C ASN A 149 14.18 -3.16 -4.54
N THR A 150 13.03 -2.51 -4.75
CA THR A 150 11.74 -2.94 -4.18
C THR A 150 10.95 -3.85 -5.15
N LEU A 151 11.26 -3.85 -6.43
CA LEU A 151 10.54 -4.57 -7.47
C LEU A 151 10.29 -6.06 -7.14
N PRO A 152 11.26 -6.85 -6.63
CA PRO A 152 11.02 -8.25 -6.30
C PRO A 152 9.90 -8.49 -5.28
N TYR A 153 9.67 -7.54 -4.37
CA TYR A 153 8.60 -7.63 -3.38
C TYR A 153 7.25 -7.21 -3.97
N PHE A 154 7.24 -6.22 -4.87
CA PHE A 154 6.03 -5.84 -5.60
C PHE A 154 5.51 -6.97 -6.47
N GLU A 155 6.39 -7.72 -7.13
CA GLU A 155 6.05 -8.85 -8.01
C GLU A 155 5.37 -10.00 -7.26
N VAL A 156 5.59 -10.12 -5.95
CA VAL A 156 4.90 -11.08 -5.09
C VAL A 156 3.45 -10.69 -4.83
N MET A 157 3.14 -9.38 -4.88
CA MET A 157 1.82 -8.83 -4.53
C MET A 157 1.00 -8.35 -5.72
N GLY A 158 1.65 -8.11 -6.86
CA GLY A 158 1.03 -7.48 -8.01
C GLY A 158 1.49 -8.05 -9.34
N ARG A 159 0.69 -7.80 -10.36
CA ARG A 159 0.95 -8.26 -11.73
C ARG A 159 1.45 -7.15 -12.65
N THR A 160 1.00 -5.93 -12.43
CA THR A 160 1.37 -4.76 -13.22
C THR A 160 2.01 -3.73 -12.31
N ILE A 161 3.31 -3.55 -12.43
CA ILE A 161 4.07 -2.63 -11.59
C ILE A 161 4.71 -1.58 -12.53
N ARG A 162 4.50 -0.29 -12.24
CA ARG A 162 5.03 0.79 -13.06
C ARG A 162 5.55 1.93 -12.19
N ARG A 163 6.79 2.33 -12.43
CA ARG A 163 7.29 3.60 -11.92
C ARG A 163 6.66 4.73 -12.73
N MET A 164 6.03 5.67 -12.04
CA MET A 164 5.28 6.78 -12.62
C MET A 164 6.07 8.09 -12.67
N GLY A 165 7.16 8.16 -11.92
CA GLY A 165 8.00 9.35 -11.79
C GLY A 165 8.55 9.49 -10.37
N GLU A 166 8.74 10.73 -9.94
CA GLU A 166 9.31 11.07 -8.64
C GLU A 166 8.27 10.93 -7.50
N ALA A 167 8.70 11.24 -6.25
CA ALA A 167 7.83 11.15 -5.07
C ALA A 167 6.51 11.92 -5.26
N GLY A 168 5.39 11.23 -5.02
CA GLY A 168 4.03 11.72 -5.22
C GLY A 168 3.42 11.41 -6.59
N ASP A 169 4.19 10.93 -7.56
CA ASP A 169 3.67 10.63 -8.89
C ASP A 169 2.91 9.30 -8.94
N GLY A 170 3.22 8.36 -8.06
CA GLY A 170 2.39 7.19 -7.82
C GLY A 170 0.97 7.59 -7.37
N GLN A 171 0.87 8.52 -6.41
CA GLN A 171 -0.41 9.05 -5.95
C GLN A 171 -1.13 9.84 -7.06
N ASN A 172 -0.43 10.64 -7.87
CA ASN A 172 -1.00 11.34 -9.01
C ASN A 172 -1.62 10.35 -10.02
N ALA A 173 -0.90 9.29 -10.36
CA ALA A 173 -1.40 8.25 -11.25
C ALA A 173 -2.64 7.53 -10.65
N LYS A 174 -2.61 7.27 -9.33
CA LYS A 174 -3.76 6.68 -8.63
C LYS A 174 -4.97 7.61 -8.65
N LEU A 175 -4.80 8.91 -8.47
CA LEU A 175 -5.89 9.88 -8.57
C LEU A 175 -6.51 9.89 -9.97
N ALA A 176 -5.70 9.88 -11.02
CA ALA A 176 -6.19 9.77 -12.40
C ALA A 176 -6.99 8.47 -12.62
N ASN A 177 -6.48 7.34 -12.12
CA ASN A 177 -7.20 6.06 -12.15
C ASN A 177 -8.54 6.15 -11.40
N GLN A 178 -8.61 6.80 -10.24
CA GLN A 178 -9.85 6.95 -9.48
C GLN A 178 -10.89 7.84 -10.18
N ILE A 179 -10.47 8.86 -10.92
CA ILE A 179 -11.38 9.69 -11.73
C ILE A 179 -12.07 8.81 -12.78
N VAL A 180 -11.33 7.97 -13.48
CA VAL A 180 -11.89 7.04 -14.49
C VAL A 180 -12.88 6.06 -13.83
N ILE A 181 -12.50 5.45 -12.70
CA ILE A 181 -13.34 4.50 -11.98
C ILE A 181 -14.64 5.17 -11.54
N ALA A 182 -14.57 6.35 -10.92
CA ALA A 182 -15.74 7.08 -10.45
C ALA A 182 -16.70 7.43 -11.61
N GLY A 183 -16.17 7.97 -12.71
CA GLY A 183 -16.98 8.31 -13.90
C GLY A 183 -17.66 7.08 -14.51
N THR A 184 -16.93 5.99 -14.67
CA THR A 184 -17.47 4.74 -15.23
C THR A 184 -18.58 4.15 -14.33
N MET A 185 -18.35 4.10 -13.01
CA MET A 185 -19.34 3.57 -12.06
C MET A 185 -20.59 4.43 -12.01
N THR A 186 -20.46 5.76 -11.99
CA THR A 186 -21.59 6.69 -11.99
C THR A 186 -22.41 6.50 -13.28
N GLY A 187 -21.78 6.53 -14.45
CA GLY A 187 -22.47 6.35 -15.72
C GLY A 187 -23.16 4.99 -15.83
N MET A 188 -22.55 3.92 -15.35
CA MET A 188 -23.19 2.60 -15.31
C MET A 188 -24.42 2.57 -14.40
N CYS A 189 -24.34 3.16 -13.20
CA CYS A 189 -25.48 3.21 -12.28
C CYS A 189 -26.63 4.05 -12.84
N GLU A 190 -26.35 5.19 -13.46
CA GLU A 190 -27.35 6.04 -14.10
C GLU A 190 -28.02 5.34 -15.28
N ALA A 191 -27.26 4.67 -16.14
CA ALA A 191 -27.79 3.90 -17.26
C ALA A 191 -28.73 2.77 -16.80
N LEU A 192 -28.36 2.04 -15.75
CA LEU A 192 -29.21 0.99 -15.17
C LEU A 192 -30.49 1.56 -14.53
N ALA A 193 -30.38 2.67 -13.84
CA ALA A 193 -31.54 3.37 -13.26
C ALA A 193 -32.51 3.85 -14.35
N PHE A 194 -31.98 4.47 -15.40
CA PHE A 194 -32.78 4.91 -16.57
C PHE A 194 -33.49 3.73 -17.26
N ALA A 195 -32.74 2.62 -17.54
CA ALA A 195 -33.32 1.44 -18.17
C ALA A 195 -34.47 0.84 -17.35
N LYS A 196 -34.37 0.84 -16.01
CA LYS A 196 -35.42 0.36 -15.12
C LYS A 196 -36.70 1.21 -15.23
N ILE A 197 -36.58 2.54 -15.26
CA ILE A 197 -37.69 3.45 -15.40
C ILE A 197 -38.39 3.20 -16.75
N PHE A 198 -37.64 3.10 -17.83
CA PHE A 198 -38.16 2.90 -19.18
C PHE A 198 -38.93 1.58 -19.31
N ARG A 199 -38.42 0.51 -18.71
CA ARG A 199 -39.10 -0.80 -18.71
C ARG A 199 -40.40 -0.78 -17.94
N ASN A 200 -40.49 -0.07 -16.80
CA ASN A 200 -41.71 0.04 -16.02
C ASN A 200 -42.77 0.86 -16.74
N SER A 201 -42.41 1.87 -17.53
CA SER A 201 -43.33 2.65 -18.34
C SER A 201 -43.91 1.83 -19.51
N ALA A 202 -43.12 0.93 -20.10
CA ALA A 202 -43.59 0.07 -21.20
C ALA A 202 -44.49 -1.10 -20.77
N THR A 203 -44.52 -1.45 -19.48
CA THR A 203 -45.38 -2.50 -18.92
C THR A 203 -46.67 -1.97 -18.33
N SER A 204 -46.87 -0.63 -18.31
CA SER A 204 -48.03 0.04 -17.74
C SER A 204 -49.01 0.57 -18.82
N SER A 205 -48.77 0.27 -20.06
CA SER A 205 -49.60 0.51 -21.25
C SER A 205 -50.10 -0.82 -21.82
#